data_9feb19fe13970e137d6d0677b2e2fcfc
#
_entry.id   9feb19fe13970e137d6d0677b2e2fcfc
#
_cell.length_a   1.000
_cell.length_b   1.000
_cell.length_c   1.000
_cell.angle_alpha   90.00
_cell.angle_beta   90.00
_cell.angle_gamma   90.00
#
_symmetry.space_group_name_H-M   'P 1'
#
loop_
_entity.id
_entity.type
_entity.pdbx_description
1 polymer ?
#
loop_
_entity_poly.entity_id
_entity_poly.type
_entity_poly.pdbx_seq_one_letter_code
_entity_poly.pdbx_strand_id
1 'polypeptide(L)'
;MKMTFLQSLCAVVLCALFSMPALATPDLANGKTIDQQKCYGCHAKKSGFGNGDMIYTRSDSKVKSLANLKKMVALCNTELRLDLFPEDEADVTAFLNQQFYKFKP
;
A
#
# COMPACT_ATOMS: atom_id res chain seq x y z
N MET A 1 63.87 -26.55 11.78
CA MET A 1 62.51 -26.80 11.26
C MET A 1 61.67 -25.55 11.46
N LYS A 2 61.46 -24.86 10.41
CA LYS A 2 60.56 -23.69 10.45
C LYS A 2 59.18 -24.17 10.11
N MET A 3 58.31 -24.26 11.12
CA MET A 3 56.91 -24.43 10.88
C MET A 3 56.37 -23.09 10.44
N THR A 4 56.18 -22.97 9.17
CA THR A 4 55.36 -21.87 8.67
C THR A 4 53.93 -22.17 9.04
N PHE A 5 53.49 -21.55 10.09
CA PHE A 5 52.07 -21.46 10.34
C PHE A 5 51.49 -20.59 9.22
N LEU A 6 51.01 -21.25 8.20
CA LEU A 6 50.03 -20.64 7.36
C LEU A 6 48.82 -20.43 8.21
N GLN A 7 48.77 -19.32 8.86
CA GLN A 7 47.51 -18.85 9.38
C GLN A 7 46.62 -18.52 8.16
N SER A 8 45.89 -19.54 7.78
CA SER A 8 44.70 -19.33 6.99
C SER A 8 43.84 -18.36 7.79
N LEU A 9 44.04 -17.08 7.55
CA LEU A 9 43.02 -16.13 7.86
C LEU A 9 41.82 -16.49 6.98
N CYS A 10 41.00 -17.38 7.49
CA CYS A 10 39.62 -17.40 7.07
C CYS A 10 39.08 -16.02 7.44
N ALA A 11 39.22 -15.10 6.55
CA ALA A 11 38.40 -13.93 6.52
C ALA A 11 36.97 -14.47 6.34
N VAL A 12 36.33 -14.73 7.47
CA VAL A 12 34.90 -14.85 7.49
C VAL A 12 34.42 -13.47 7.10
N VAL A 13 34.30 -13.28 5.80
CA VAL A 13 33.51 -12.18 5.28
C VAL A 13 32.11 -12.52 5.74
N LEU A 14 31.81 -12.00 6.92
CA LEU A 14 30.44 -11.94 7.40
C LEU A 14 29.74 -11.00 6.43
N CYS A 15 29.28 -11.55 5.33
CA CYS A 15 28.28 -10.90 4.51
C CYS A 15 27.07 -10.77 5.41
N ALA A 16 27.05 -9.69 6.18
CA ALA A 16 25.81 -9.21 6.77
C ALA A 16 24.90 -8.92 5.59
N LEU A 17 24.12 -9.92 5.23
CA LEU A 17 22.99 -9.74 4.35
C LEU A 17 22.05 -8.82 5.12
N PHE A 18 22.26 -7.53 4.94
CA PHE A 18 21.23 -6.56 5.25
C PHE A 18 20.08 -6.88 4.31
N SER A 19 19.21 -7.77 4.77
CA SER A 19 17.90 -7.92 4.18
C SER A 19 17.17 -6.60 4.44
N MET A 20 17.39 -5.61 3.58
CA MET A 20 16.51 -4.47 3.56
C MET A 20 15.11 -5.03 3.26
N PRO A 21 14.10 -4.73 4.11
CA PRO A 21 12.75 -5.04 3.73
C PRO A 21 12.52 -4.36 2.39
N ALA A 22 12.41 -5.15 1.32
CA ALA A 22 12.01 -4.65 0.04
C ALA A 22 10.60 -4.09 0.25
N LEU A 23 10.46 -2.75 0.19
CA LEU A 23 9.16 -2.12 0.08
C LEU A 23 8.59 -2.60 -1.25
N ALA A 24 7.66 -3.55 -1.17
CA ALA A 24 6.98 -4.05 -2.35
C ALA A 24 6.29 -2.88 -3.04
N THR A 25 6.54 -2.73 -4.35
CA THR A 25 5.80 -1.78 -5.17
C THR A 25 4.32 -2.17 -5.13
N PRO A 26 3.41 -1.22 -4.83
CA PRO A 26 1.99 -1.52 -4.82
C PRO A 26 1.49 -2.08 -6.14
N ASP A 27 0.62 -3.05 -6.08
CA ASP A 27 -0.06 -3.63 -7.23
C ASP A 27 -1.32 -2.82 -7.55
N LEU A 28 -1.22 -1.97 -8.56
CA LEU A 28 -2.32 -1.10 -8.96
C LEU A 28 -3.50 -1.87 -9.56
N ALA A 29 -3.24 -2.99 -10.22
CA ALA A 29 -4.30 -3.83 -10.76
C ALA A 29 -5.12 -4.49 -9.65
N ASN A 30 -4.46 -4.98 -8.61
CA ASN A 30 -5.13 -5.47 -7.40
C ASN A 30 -5.91 -4.35 -6.71
N GLY A 31 -5.32 -3.19 -6.59
CA GLY A 31 -5.98 -2.01 -6.00
C GLY A 31 -7.27 -1.64 -6.74
N LYS A 32 -7.25 -1.65 -8.06
CA LYS A 32 -8.42 -1.42 -8.90
C LYS A 32 -9.51 -2.48 -8.66
N THR A 33 -9.13 -3.73 -8.60
CA THR A 33 -10.05 -4.83 -8.33
C THR A 33 -10.72 -4.69 -6.97
N ILE A 34 -9.95 -4.34 -5.93
CA ILE A 34 -10.47 -4.11 -4.59
C ILE A 34 -11.46 -2.95 -4.58
N ASP A 35 -11.12 -1.83 -5.20
CA ASP A 35 -12.02 -0.68 -5.30
C ASP A 35 -13.35 -1.08 -5.95
N GLN A 36 -13.31 -1.77 -7.07
CA GLN A 36 -14.51 -2.19 -7.78
C GLN A 36 -15.36 -3.19 -7.00
N GLN A 37 -14.74 -4.11 -6.31
CA GLN A 37 -15.45 -5.17 -5.59
C GLN A 37 -15.90 -4.78 -4.19
N LYS A 38 -15.13 -3.97 -3.48
CA LYS A 38 -15.32 -3.70 -2.07
C LYS A 38 -15.77 -2.27 -1.75
N CYS A 39 -15.55 -1.32 -2.65
CA CYS A 39 -15.75 0.10 -2.38
C CYS A 39 -16.85 0.71 -3.27
N TYR A 40 -16.79 0.46 -4.55
CA TYR A 40 -17.60 1.15 -5.56
C TYR A 40 -19.10 1.06 -5.30
N GLY A 41 -19.63 -0.12 -5.02
CA GLY A 41 -21.06 -0.32 -4.85
C GLY A 41 -21.66 0.49 -3.69
N CYS A 42 -20.96 0.54 -2.56
CA CYS A 42 -21.38 1.33 -1.41
C CYS A 42 -21.27 2.83 -1.70
N HIS A 43 -20.17 3.25 -2.32
CA HIS A 43 -19.97 4.65 -2.71
C HIS A 43 -20.99 5.11 -3.74
N ALA A 44 -21.36 4.27 -4.69
CA ALA A 44 -22.40 4.58 -5.66
C ALA A 44 -23.75 4.89 -5.01
N LYS A 45 -24.12 4.10 -3.99
CA LYS A 45 -25.34 4.34 -3.22
C LYS A 45 -25.25 5.63 -2.40
N LYS A 46 -24.12 5.88 -1.76
CA LYS A 46 -23.95 7.07 -0.90
C LYS A 46 -23.87 8.36 -1.68
N SER A 47 -23.33 8.34 -2.90
CA SER A 47 -23.27 9.54 -3.75
C SER A 47 -24.62 10.00 -4.24
N GLY A 48 -25.61 9.10 -4.26
CA GLY A 48 -26.95 9.37 -4.77
C GLY A 48 -27.06 9.44 -6.28
N PHE A 49 -25.95 9.31 -7.01
CA PHE A 49 -25.90 9.42 -8.47
C PHE A 49 -25.54 8.09 -9.16
N GLY A 50 -25.38 7.01 -8.43
CA GLY A 50 -25.02 5.71 -8.98
C GLY A 50 -23.58 5.59 -9.46
N ASN A 51 -22.75 6.61 -9.25
CA ASN A 51 -21.32 6.59 -9.60
C ASN A 51 -20.46 6.64 -8.32
N GLY A 52 -19.86 5.49 -7.98
CA GLY A 52 -19.05 5.37 -6.77
C GLY A 52 -17.78 6.22 -6.80
N ASP A 53 -17.23 6.49 -7.97
CA ASP A 53 -16.00 7.27 -8.10
C ASP A 53 -16.19 8.74 -7.70
N MET A 54 -17.40 9.25 -7.73
CA MET A 54 -17.69 10.63 -7.34
C MET A 54 -17.29 10.94 -5.89
N ILE A 55 -17.27 9.95 -5.01
CA ILE A 55 -16.85 10.16 -3.62
C ILE A 55 -15.38 10.56 -3.51
N TYR A 56 -14.56 10.14 -4.47
CA TYR A 56 -13.13 10.45 -4.52
C TYR A 56 -12.82 11.82 -5.10
N THR A 57 -13.71 12.33 -5.93
CA THR A 57 -13.48 13.56 -6.71
C THR A 57 -14.24 14.78 -6.18
N ARG A 58 -14.97 14.64 -5.09
CA ARG A 58 -15.73 15.71 -4.46
C ARG A 58 -14.82 16.84 -3.96
N SER A 59 -15.24 18.09 -4.22
CA SER A 59 -14.52 19.27 -3.73
C SER A 59 -14.56 19.42 -2.21
N ASP A 60 -15.57 18.86 -1.56
CA ASP A 60 -15.75 18.85 -0.10
C ASP A 60 -15.19 17.57 0.58
N SER A 61 -14.35 16.83 -0.11
CA SER A 61 -13.73 15.63 0.43
C SER A 61 -12.94 15.93 1.70
N LYS A 62 -13.10 15.08 2.71
CA LYS A 62 -12.33 15.13 3.97
C LYS A 62 -10.91 14.57 3.80
N VAL A 63 -10.64 13.90 2.70
CA VAL A 63 -9.32 13.37 2.39
C VAL A 63 -8.49 14.47 1.74
N LYS A 64 -7.50 15.00 2.47
CA LYS A 64 -6.71 16.16 2.07
C LYS A 64 -5.23 15.84 1.85
N SER A 65 -4.80 14.62 2.13
CA SER A 65 -3.41 14.18 2.00
C SER A 65 -3.33 12.68 1.79
N LEU A 66 -2.16 12.22 1.36
CA LEU A 66 -1.91 10.78 1.24
C LEU A 66 -2.03 10.07 2.61
N ALA A 67 -1.58 10.71 3.68
CA ALA A 67 -1.74 10.17 5.03
C ALA A 67 -3.21 10.04 5.41
N ASN A 68 -4.05 11.01 5.07
CA ASN A 68 -5.49 10.92 5.29
C ASN A 68 -6.12 9.80 4.45
N LEU A 69 -5.69 9.63 3.20
CA LEU A 69 -6.19 8.55 2.34
C LEU A 69 -5.88 7.18 2.92
N LYS A 70 -4.65 6.98 3.38
CA LYS A 70 -4.24 5.73 4.06
C LYS A 70 -5.11 5.45 5.29
N LYS A 71 -5.35 6.45 6.12
CA LYS A 71 -6.21 6.31 7.30
C LYS A 71 -7.65 5.98 6.92
N MET A 72 -8.18 6.60 5.89
CA MET A 72 -9.54 6.35 5.42
C MET A 72 -9.72 4.93 4.91
N VAL A 73 -8.76 4.43 4.13
CA VAL A 73 -8.77 3.03 3.64
C VAL A 73 -8.74 2.06 4.81
N ALA A 74 -7.84 2.27 5.77
CA ALA A 74 -7.73 1.42 6.96
C ALA A 74 -9.01 1.46 7.81
N LEU A 75 -9.59 2.64 7.97
CA LEU A 75 -10.86 2.80 8.71
C LEU A 75 -12.00 2.06 8.02
N CYS A 76 -12.15 2.20 6.71
CA CYS A 76 -13.19 1.50 5.95
C CYS A 76 -12.99 -0.02 6.02
N ASN A 77 -11.76 -0.49 5.92
CA ASN A 77 -11.46 -1.92 6.07
C ASN A 77 -11.93 -2.45 7.43
N THR A 78 -11.62 -1.73 8.50
CA THR A 78 -12.00 -2.13 9.87
C THR A 78 -13.50 -2.02 10.10
N GLU A 79 -14.09 -0.88 9.81
CA GLU A 79 -15.51 -0.60 10.10
C GLU A 79 -16.47 -1.46 9.27
N LEU A 80 -16.11 -1.72 8.03
CA LEU A 80 -16.93 -2.49 7.09
C LEU A 80 -16.53 -3.95 7.00
N ARG A 81 -15.51 -4.38 7.74
CA ARG A 81 -14.99 -5.75 7.76
C ARG A 81 -14.71 -6.29 6.36
N LEU A 82 -13.90 -5.54 5.62
CA LEU A 82 -13.59 -5.87 4.23
C LEU A 82 -12.55 -7.00 4.10
N ASP A 83 -11.93 -7.41 5.19
CA ASP A 83 -10.92 -8.49 5.24
C ASP A 83 -9.70 -8.23 4.33
N LEU A 84 -9.32 -6.97 4.19
CA LEU A 84 -8.13 -6.59 3.45
C LEU A 84 -6.88 -6.81 4.29
N PHE A 85 -5.88 -7.44 3.69
CA PHE A 85 -4.53 -7.50 4.27
C PHE A 85 -3.83 -6.14 4.15
N PRO A 86 -2.75 -5.89 4.91
CA PRO A 86 -1.99 -4.64 4.79
C PRO A 86 -1.52 -4.34 3.37
N GLU A 87 -1.15 -5.35 2.61
CA GLU A 87 -0.76 -5.23 1.21
C GLU A 87 -1.93 -4.76 0.32
N ASP A 88 -3.13 -5.28 0.58
CA ASP A 88 -4.34 -4.87 -0.14
C ASP A 88 -4.69 -3.41 0.15
N GLU A 89 -4.57 -2.99 1.41
CA GLU A 89 -4.76 -1.58 1.78
C GLU A 89 -3.76 -0.67 1.06
N ALA A 90 -2.50 -1.09 0.97
CA ALA A 90 -1.48 -0.36 0.24
C ALA A 90 -1.78 -0.30 -1.26
N ASP A 91 -2.22 -1.39 -1.85
CA ASP A 91 -2.55 -1.49 -3.27
C ASP A 91 -3.74 -0.60 -3.65
N VAL A 92 -4.82 -0.67 -2.89
CA VAL A 92 -5.99 0.16 -3.18
C VAL A 92 -5.73 1.64 -2.89
N THR A 93 -4.97 1.96 -1.85
CA THR A 93 -4.55 3.33 -1.57
C THR A 93 -3.75 3.91 -2.73
N ALA A 94 -2.78 3.16 -3.24
CA ALA A 94 -1.96 3.58 -4.38
C ALA A 94 -2.80 3.76 -5.65
N PHE A 95 -3.73 2.84 -5.91
CA PHE A 95 -4.65 2.95 -7.04
C PHE A 95 -5.53 4.21 -6.93
N LEU A 96 -6.17 4.44 -5.78
CA LEU A 96 -7.02 5.61 -5.57
C LEU A 96 -6.23 6.91 -5.70
N ASN A 97 -5.01 6.94 -5.19
CA ASN A 97 -4.15 8.11 -5.30
C ASN A 97 -3.74 8.38 -6.75
N GLN A 98 -3.32 7.36 -7.46
CA GLN A 98 -2.92 7.51 -8.86
C GLN A 98 -4.09 7.95 -9.74
N GLN A 99 -5.25 7.38 -9.52
CA GLN A 99 -6.42 7.59 -10.37
C GLN A 99 -7.17 8.89 -10.05
N PHE A 100 -7.32 9.21 -8.77
CA PHE A 100 -8.23 10.29 -8.35
C PHE A 100 -7.57 11.41 -7.58
N TYR A 101 -6.87 11.11 -6.50
CA TYR A 101 -6.37 12.14 -5.56
C TYR A 101 -5.10 12.83 -6.01
N LYS A 102 -4.15 12.08 -6.54
CA LYS A 102 -2.87 12.58 -7.06
C LYS A 102 -2.03 13.36 -6.03
N PHE A 103 -2.11 12.95 -4.79
CA PHE A 103 -1.23 13.49 -3.75
C PHE A 103 0.20 13.07 -3.99
N LYS A 104 1.13 13.99 -3.73
CA LYS A 104 2.56 13.67 -3.72
C LYS A 104 2.92 12.95 -2.43
N PRO A 105 3.87 11.98 -2.51
CA PRO A 105 4.34 11.27 -1.31
C PRO A 105 5.04 12.17 -0.32
#